data_10e6d26318f60442d9484bd7ee24fc48
#
_entry.id   10e6d26318f60442d9484bd7ee24fc48
#
_cell.length_a   1.000
_cell.length_b   1.000
_cell.length_c   1.000
_cell.angle_alpha   90.00
_cell.angle_beta   90.00
_cell.angle_gamma   90.00
#
_symmetry.space_group_name_H-M   'P 1'
#
loop_
_entity.id
_entity.type
_entity.pdbx_description
1 polymer ?
#
loop_
_entity_poly.entity_id
_entity_poly.type
_entity_poly.pdbx_seq_one_letter_code
_entity_poly.pdbx_strand_id
1 'polypeptide(L)'
;DGTDTYTTPPFPVPDPKEFNDYILVFPAGSGIKPIYVYLKEDPRKLPGVVTGHGVPLSPGTRWLDMSISNNGNGAPIPAHIADKLRGREFKTFDEFREALWLEVSQDPELIAQFSSGNQTRIKQGLTAKAPIDGRHYGPKDIVKKFQIHHRVAIEYGGSVYDIDNLRIVTPRLHDEIHYRR
;
A
#
# COMPACT_ATOMS: atom_id res chain seq x y z
N ASP A 1 -19.90 33.89 -16.95
CA ASP A 1 -20.38 34.68 -15.93
C ASP A 1 -21.17 33.86 -14.91
N GLY A 2 -21.04 32.90 -14.40
CA GLY A 2 -21.62 32.23 -13.26
C GLY A 2 -23.10 31.83 -13.34
N THR A 3 -23.71 32.02 -14.49
CA THR A 3 -25.12 31.68 -14.66
C THR A 3 -25.31 30.27 -15.22
N ASP A 4 -24.22 29.59 -15.43
CA ASP A 4 -24.29 28.23 -15.96
C ASP A 4 -25.01 27.29 -15.02
N THR A 5 -25.67 26.31 -15.61
CA THR A 5 -26.47 25.38 -14.85
C THR A 5 -25.63 24.22 -14.40
N TYR A 6 -25.48 24.09 -13.11
CA TYR A 6 -24.76 22.99 -12.52
C TYR A 6 -25.60 22.30 -11.49
N THR A 7 -25.45 21.01 -11.38
CA THR A 7 -26.18 20.22 -10.39
C THR A 7 -25.41 20.16 -9.09
N THR A 8 -26.11 20.06 -8.02
CA THR A 8 -25.56 19.97 -6.69
C THR A 8 -25.76 18.66 -6.05
N PRO A 9 -24.85 18.41 -5.25
CA PRO A 9 -23.48 18.69 -5.24
C PRO A 9 -22.99 17.71 -5.98
N PRO A 10 -23.01 17.64 -6.85
CA PRO A 10 -22.52 16.48 -7.16
C PRO A 10 -21.25 16.65 -7.78
N PHE A 11 -20.38 16.51 -7.07
CA PHE A 11 -19.09 16.15 -7.56
C PHE A 11 -18.86 14.69 -7.27
N PRO A 12 -18.32 13.95 -8.23
CA PRO A 12 -17.99 12.56 -7.99
C PRO A 12 -16.95 12.49 -6.87
N VAL A 13 -17.10 11.50 -6.04
CA VAL A 13 -16.07 11.13 -5.08
C VAL A 13 -15.13 10.16 -5.78
N PRO A 14 -13.82 10.46 -5.84
CA PRO A 14 -12.89 9.56 -6.50
C PRO A 14 -12.84 8.21 -5.80
N ASP A 15 -12.74 7.14 -6.60
CA ASP A 15 -12.34 5.85 -6.06
C ASP A 15 -10.94 6.00 -5.46
N PRO A 16 -10.68 5.54 -4.22
CA PRO A 16 -9.36 5.63 -3.62
C PRO A 16 -8.23 5.03 -4.44
N LYS A 17 -8.54 4.22 -5.41
CA LYS A 17 -7.57 3.60 -6.31
C LYS A 17 -7.38 4.35 -7.61
N GLU A 18 -8.21 5.31 -7.88
CA GLU A 18 -8.19 6.06 -9.12
C GLU A 18 -8.09 7.55 -8.85
N PHE A 19 -7.11 8.19 -9.46
CA PHE A 19 -6.91 9.62 -9.37
C PHE A 19 -7.28 10.21 -10.74
N ASN A 20 -8.49 10.68 -10.84
CA ASN A 20 -9.00 11.30 -12.05
C ASN A 20 -9.28 12.78 -11.82
N ASP A 21 -9.32 13.53 -12.88
CA ASP A 21 -9.77 14.90 -12.82
C ASP A 21 -11.29 14.94 -12.66
N TYR A 22 -11.76 15.86 -11.82
CA TYR A 22 -13.16 16.07 -11.59
C TYR A 22 -13.55 17.52 -11.84
N ILE A 23 -14.78 17.71 -12.21
CA ILE A 23 -15.36 19.05 -12.30
C ILE A 23 -16.39 19.18 -11.19
N LEU A 24 -16.16 20.14 -10.28
CA LEU A 24 -17.14 20.51 -9.29
C LEU A 24 -18.21 21.34 -9.98
N VAL A 25 -19.43 20.87 -9.89
CA VAL A 25 -20.58 21.49 -10.52
C VAL A 25 -21.54 21.97 -9.45
N PHE A 26 -22.03 23.20 -9.58
CA PHE A 26 -22.87 23.85 -8.60
C PHE A 26 -24.29 24.03 -9.10
N PRO A 27 -25.28 24.24 -8.22
CA PRO A 27 -26.65 24.36 -8.64
C PRO A 27 -26.88 25.48 -9.64
N ALA A 28 -27.87 25.28 -10.49
CA ALA A 28 -28.36 26.34 -11.35
C ALA A 28 -28.71 27.57 -10.55
N GLY A 29 -28.28 28.74 -11.02
CA GLY A 29 -28.54 30.00 -10.35
C GLY A 29 -27.64 30.31 -9.16
N SER A 30 -26.72 29.44 -8.78
CA SER A 30 -25.77 29.70 -7.70
C SER A 30 -24.79 30.83 -8.00
N GLY A 31 -24.60 31.17 -9.26
CA GLY A 31 -23.56 32.13 -9.66
C GLY A 31 -22.14 31.61 -9.59
N ILE A 32 -21.95 30.34 -9.25
CA ILE A 32 -20.62 29.73 -9.11
C ILE A 32 -20.29 28.97 -10.39
N LYS A 33 -19.15 29.33 -10.98
CA LYS A 33 -18.61 28.64 -12.14
C LYS A 33 -18.09 27.25 -11.76
N PRO A 34 -18.03 26.31 -12.71
CA PRO A 34 -17.41 25.03 -12.47
C PRO A 34 -15.95 25.20 -12.06
N ILE A 35 -15.54 24.39 -11.13
CA ILE A 35 -14.15 24.35 -10.69
C ILE A 35 -13.54 23.05 -11.14
N TYR A 36 -12.48 23.14 -11.93
CA TYR A 36 -11.70 21.97 -12.29
C TYR A 36 -10.84 21.57 -11.11
N VAL A 37 -11.01 20.32 -10.67
CA VAL A 37 -10.18 19.72 -9.65
C VAL A 37 -9.23 18.77 -10.34
N TYR A 38 -7.98 19.18 -10.42
CA TYR A 38 -6.92 18.34 -10.96
C TYR A 38 -6.36 17.49 -9.84
N LEU A 39 -6.64 16.20 -9.87
CA LEU A 39 -6.06 15.28 -8.94
C LEU A 39 -4.64 14.99 -9.38
N LYS A 40 -3.76 14.94 -8.40
CA LYS A 40 -2.38 14.54 -8.67
C LYS A 40 -2.38 13.10 -9.16
N GLU A 41 -1.38 12.78 -9.97
CA GLU A 41 -1.09 11.41 -10.30
C GLU A 41 -0.96 10.55 -9.04
N ASP A 42 -1.31 9.27 -9.12
CA ASP A 42 -1.20 8.34 -7.99
C ASP A 42 0.20 8.44 -7.38
N PRO A 43 0.33 8.82 -6.10
CA PRO A 43 1.64 9.01 -5.47
C PRO A 43 2.53 7.77 -5.50
N ARG A 44 1.94 6.57 -5.65
CA ARG A 44 2.71 5.33 -5.82
C ARG A 44 3.43 5.24 -7.15
N LYS A 45 3.04 6.05 -8.13
CA LYS A 45 3.70 6.15 -9.45
C LYS A 45 4.76 7.25 -9.49
N LEU A 46 4.85 8.06 -8.43
CA LEU A 46 5.83 9.14 -8.32
C LEU A 46 7.09 8.67 -7.58
N PRO A 47 8.24 9.30 -7.87
CA PRO A 47 9.46 8.99 -7.14
C PRO A 47 9.39 9.41 -5.68
N GLY A 48 10.17 8.74 -4.86
CA GLY A 48 10.34 9.11 -3.46
C GLY A 48 11.56 8.48 -2.83
N VAL A 49 11.95 9.05 -1.71
CA VAL A 49 13.08 8.59 -0.92
C VAL A 49 12.56 7.85 0.31
N VAL A 50 13.11 6.69 0.58
CA VAL A 50 12.71 5.86 1.71
C VAL A 50 13.11 6.49 3.03
N THR A 51 12.15 6.60 3.94
CA THR A 51 12.32 7.07 5.32
C THR A 51 11.82 6.01 6.31
N GLY A 52 12.06 6.24 7.59
CA GLY A 52 11.58 5.36 8.64
C GLY A 52 12.61 4.35 9.10
N HIS A 53 12.34 3.73 10.25
CA HIS A 53 13.32 2.89 10.94
C HIS A 53 12.92 1.42 11.04
N GLY A 54 11.65 1.10 10.82
CA GLY A 54 11.15 -0.25 11.01
C GLY A 54 11.11 -0.64 12.48
N VAL A 55 10.92 -1.93 12.73
CA VAL A 55 10.80 -2.48 14.09
C VAL A 55 11.84 -3.56 14.29
N PRO A 56 12.64 -3.49 15.37
CA PRO A 56 13.55 -4.58 15.72
C PRO A 56 12.74 -5.86 16.02
N LEU A 57 13.18 -6.96 15.44
CA LEU A 57 12.61 -8.27 15.74
C LEU A 57 13.50 -9.03 16.70
N SER A 58 12.89 -9.65 17.71
CA SER A 58 13.61 -10.54 18.60
C SER A 58 14.09 -11.79 17.84
N PRO A 59 15.25 -12.38 18.22
CA PRO A 59 15.69 -13.62 17.61
C PRO A 59 14.62 -14.71 17.66
N GLY A 60 14.45 -15.43 16.55
CA GLY A 60 13.44 -16.48 16.44
C GLY A 60 12.02 -16.02 16.18
N THR A 61 11.80 -14.73 16.04
CA THR A 61 10.46 -14.20 15.67
C THR A 61 10.05 -14.67 14.29
N ARG A 62 8.85 -15.25 14.21
CA ARG A 62 8.21 -15.61 12.93
C ARG A 62 7.56 -14.36 12.35
N TRP A 63 8.32 -13.67 11.50
CA TRP A 63 7.96 -12.34 11.03
C TRP A 63 6.56 -12.27 10.42
N LEU A 64 6.28 -13.10 9.42
CA LEU A 64 5.02 -13.01 8.69
C LEU A 64 3.83 -13.70 9.36
N ASP A 65 4.04 -14.34 10.52
CA ASP A 65 2.91 -14.74 11.35
C ASP A 65 2.11 -13.52 11.82
N MET A 66 2.76 -12.36 11.97
CA MET A 66 2.07 -11.10 12.29
C MET A 66 1.23 -10.55 11.13
N SER A 67 1.48 -10.98 9.91
CA SER A 67 0.75 -10.50 8.73
C SER A 67 -0.71 -10.92 8.70
N ILE A 68 -1.08 -11.91 9.50
CA ILE A 68 -2.44 -12.46 9.55
C ILE A 68 -3.35 -11.62 10.44
N SER A 69 -2.80 -11.05 11.51
CA SER A 69 -3.58 -10.29 12.46
C SER A 69 -2.75 -9.21 13.16
N ASN A 70 -2.00 -9.55 14.21
CA ASN A 70 -1.29 -8.59 15.07
C ASN A 70 -2.22 -7.44 15.51
N ASN A 71 -3.41 -7.79 16.05
CA ASN A 71 -4.46 -6.83 16.42
C ASN A 71 -4.89 -5.93 15.23
N GLY A 72 -4.90 -6.48 14.05
CA GLY A 72 -5.25 -5.76 12.82
C GLY A 72 -4.11 -4.90 12.23
N ASN A 73 -2.92 -4.95 12.81
CA ASN A 73 -1.81 -4.10 12.38
C ASN A 73 -0.94 -4.72 11.28
N GLY A 74 -0.96 -6.04 11.11
CA GLY A 74 -0.07 -6.71 10.18
C GLY A 74 1.38 -6.79 10.67
N ALA A 75 2.30 -7.19 9.80
CA ALA A 75 3.71 -7.33 10.12
C ALA A 75 4.48 -6.03 9.79
N PRO A 76 5.25 -5.49 10.74
CA PRO A 76 6.09 -4.33 10.48
C PRO A 76 7.26 -4.72 9.57
N ILE A 77 7.90 -3.72 8.98
CA ILE A 77 9.17 -3.94 8.28
C ILE A 77 10.26 -4.07 9.33
N PRO A 78 11.08 -5.14 9.29
CA PRO A 78 12.17 -5.30 10.24
C PRO A 78 13.20 -4.17 10.17
N ALA A 79 13.70 -3.74 11.30
CA ALA A 79 14.63 -2.61 11.38
C ALA A 79 15.87 -2.80 10.51
N HIS A 80 16.45 -3.99 10.49
CA HIS A 80 17.65 -4.26 9.68
C HIS A 80 17.38 -4.26 8.18
N ILE A 81 16.16 -4.56 7.75
CA ILE A 81 15.74 -4.37 6.35
C ILE A 81 15.54 -2.89 6.06
N ALA A 82 14.90 -2.16 6.97
CA ALA A 82 14.72 -0.72 6.85
C ALA A 82 16.06 0.01 6.70
N ASP A 83 17.08 -0.41 7.45
CA ASP A 83 18.42 0.17 7.40
C ASP A 83 19.07 0.06 6.01
N LYS A 84 18.76 -1.00 5.29
CA LYS A 84 19.27 -1.21 3.91
C LYS A 84 18.52 -0.40 2.86
N LEU A 85 17.32 0.03 3.14
CA LEU A 85 16.47 0.76 2.19
C LEU A 85 16.44 2.26 2.45
N ARG A 86 16.64 2.67 3.68
CA ARG A 86 16.57 4.09 4.06
C ARG A 86 17.51 4.95 3.25
N GLY A 87 17.00 6.07 2.75
CA GLY A 87 17.75 7.02 1.94
C GLY A 87 17.86 6.66 0.46
N ARG A 88 17.42 5.47 0.07
CA ARG A 88 17.37 5.11 -1.35
C ARG A 88 16.18 5.77 -2.02
N GLU A 89 16.39 6.21 -3.24
CA GLU A 89 15.33 6.77 -4.08
C GLU A 89 14.81 5.71 -5.05
N PHE A 90 13.49 5.63 -5.17
CA PHE A 90 12.82 4.76 -6.12
C PHE A 90 11.92 5.60 -7.03
N LYS A 91 11.81 5.22 -8.29
CA LYS A 91 10.96 5.91 -9.25
C LYS A 91 9.48 5.64 -9.00
N THR A 92 9.16 4.44 -8.53
CA THR A 92 7.80 4.02 -8.24
C THR A 92 7.77 3.13 -6.99
N PHE A 93 6.60 3.01 -6.39
CA PHE A 93 6.42 2.11 -5.25
C PHE A 93 6.62 0.64 -5.64
N ASP A 94 6.34 0.27 -6.90
CA ASP A 94 6.60 -1.09 -7.39
C ASP A 94 8.10 -1.41 -7.36
N GLU A 95 8.95 -0.46 -7.72
CA GLU A 95 10.41 -0.63 -7.61
C GLU A 95 10.86 -0.77 -6.15
N PHE A 96 10.26 -0.01 -5.25
CA PHE A 96 10.49 -0.15 -3.81
C PHE A 96 10.09 -1.55 -3.32
N ARG A 97 8.91 -2.02 -3.71
CA ARG A 97 8.43 -3.36 -3.33
C ARG A 97 9.40 -4.45 -3.78
N GLU A 98 9.89 -4.37 -5.01
CA GLU A 98 10.88 -5.29 -5.53
C GLU A 98 12.16 -5.27 -4.70
N ALA A 99 12.68 -4.08 -4.40
CA ALA A 99 13.87 -3.93 -3.57
C ALA A 99 13.66 -4.47 -2.15
N LEU A 100 12.49 -4.27 -1.56
CA LEU A 100 12.14 -4.81 -0.24
C LEU A 100 12.24 -6.33 -0.23
N TRP A 101 11.61 -7.01 -1.20
CA TRP A 101 11.64 -8.47 -1.25
C TRP A 101 13.03 -9.01 -1.57
N LEU A 102 13.81 -8.31 -2.38
CA LEU A 102 15.21 -8.67 -2.61
C LEU A 102 16.05 -8.59 -1.33
N GLU A 103 15.87 -7.54 -0.52
CA GLU A 103 16.58 -7.43 0.76
C GLU A 103 16.14 -8.53 1.74
N VAL A 104 14.87 -8.86 1.78
CA VAL A 104 14.35 -9.99 2.57
C VAL A 104 15.01 -11.30 2.11
N SER A 105 15.17 -11.49 0.80
CA SER A 105 15.79 -12.71 0.25
C SER A 105 17.25 -12.89 0.65
N GLN A 106 17.94 -11.80 0.95
CA GLN A 106 19.35 -11.80 1.35
C GLN A 106 19.54 -11.96 2.85
N ASP A 107 18.46 -11.93 3.62
CA ASP A 107 18.51 -12.11 5.07
C ASP A 107 18.34 -13.59 5.41
N PRO A 108 19.37 -14.25 6.00
CA PRO A 108 19.31 -15.69 6.27
C PRO A 108 18.18 -16.09 7.22
N GLU A 109 17.87 -15.29 8.21
CA GLU A 109 16.82 -15.60 9.18
C GLU A 109 15.43 -15.44 8.58
N LEU A 110 15.23 -14.40 7.77
CA LEU A 110 13.94 -14.15 7.15
C LEU A 110 13.67 -15.13 6.01
N ILE A 111 14.64 -15.35 5.12
CA ILE A 111 14.41 -16.26 3.99
C ILE A 111 14.13 -17.68 4.44
N ALA A 112 14.74 -18.12 5.54
CA ALA A 112 14.51 -19.45 6.10
C ALA A 112 13.05 -19.67 6.55
N GLN A 113 12.29 -18.62 6.75
CA GLN A 113 10.87 -18.69 7.16
C GLN A 113 9.92 -18.96 5.99
N PHE A 114 10.41 -18.90 4.76
CA PHE A 114 9.59 -19.09 3.57
C PHE A 114 9.72 -20.49 3.00
N SER A 115 8.65 -20.96 2.36
CA SER A 115 8.71 -22.17 1.53
C SER A 115 9.71 -22.03 0.39
N SER A 116 10.18 -23.13 -0.15
CA SER A 116 11.11 -23.11 -1.28
C SER A 116 10.58 -22.34 -2.48
N GLY A 117 9.29 -22.47 -2.77
CA GLY A 117 8.65 -21.72 -3.85
C GLY A 117 8.67 -20.21 -3.61
N ASN A 118 8.35 -19.76 -2.39
CA ASN A 118 8.43 -18.35 -2.04
C ASN A 118 9.88 -17.85 -2.00
N GLN A 119 10.81 -18.65 -1.52
CA GLN A 119 12.25 -18.28 -1.59
C GLN A 119 12.68 -17.98 -3.01
N THR A 120 12.31 -18.84 -3.97
CA THR A 120 12.59 -18.61 -5.39
C THR A 120 11.97 -17.31 -5.89
N ARG A 121 10.73 -17.04 -5.50
CA ARG A 121 10.05 -15.79 -5.88
C ARG A 121 10.77 -14.55 -5.36
N ILE A 122 11.02 -14.48 -4.05
CA ILE A 122 11.60 -13.25 -3.46
C ILE A 122 13.05 -13.04 -3.88
N LYS A 123 13.79 -14.08 -4.23
CA LYS A 123 15.13 -13.94 -4.84
C LYS A 123 15.10 -13.27 -6.21
N GLN A 124 13.96 -13.28 -6.87
CA GLN A 124 13.74 -12.58 -8.14
C GLN A 124 13.07 -11.21 -7.94
N GLY A 125 12.89 -10.76 -6.71
CA GLY A 125 12.17 -9.52 -6.40
C GLY A 125 10.65 -9.62 -6.49
N LEU A 126 10.12 -10.84 -6.64
CA LEU A 126 8.68 -11.07 -6.69
C LEU A 126 8.12 -11.19 -5.28
N THR A 127 6.92 -10.67 -5.08
CA THR A 127 6.22 -10.77 -3.80
C THR A 127 5.91 -12.22 -3.44
N ALA A 128 6.15 -12.61 -2.20
CA ALA A 128 5.80 -13.92 -1.71
C ALA A 128 4.27 -14.14 -1.73
N LYS A 129 3.86 -15.39 -1.90
CA LYS A 129 2.46 -15.79 -1.80
C LYS A 129 2.08 -16.06 -0.36
N ALA A 130 0.93 -15.55 0.05
CA ALA A 130 0.37 -15.82 1.36
C ALA A 130 -0.09 -17.28 1.50
N PRO A 131 -0.16 -17.82 2.73
CA PRO A 131 -0.79 -19.10 2.98
C PRO A 131 -2.23 -19.13 2.45
N ILE A 132 -2.74 -20.32 2.19
CA ILE A 132 -4.08 -20.49 1.61
C ILE A 132 -5.17 -19.82 2.45
N ASP A 133 -5.09 -19.93 3.76
CA ASP A 133 -6.05 -19.33 4.69
C ASP A 133 -5.90 -17.79 4.81
N GLY A 134 -4.82 -17.24 4.29
CA GLY A 134 -4.60 -15.78 4.23
C GLY A 134 -5.00 -15.15 2.90
N ARG A 135 -5.49 -15.91 1.96
CA ARG A 135 -5.87 -15.40 0.64
C ARG A 135 -7.27 -14.80 0.67
N HIS A 136 -7.50 -13.84 -0.22
CA HIS A 136 -8.81 -13.23 -0.38
C HIS A 136 -9.49 -13.77 -1.65
N TYR A 137 -10.68 -14.31 -1.47
CA TYR A 137 -11.49 -14.87 -2.56
C TYR A 137 -12.54 -13.84 -2.97
N GLY A 138 -12.17 -12.99 -3.92
CA GLY A 138 -13.09 -12.01 -4.48
C GLY A 138 -14.03 -12.60 -5.52
N PRO A 139 -15.00 -11.82 -6.01
CA PRO A 139 -15.99 -12.31 -6.98
C PRO A 139 -15.40 -12.67 -8.34
N LYS A 140 -14.24 -12.12 -8.69
CA LYS A 140 -13.60 -12.36 -9.98
C LYS A 140 -12.25 -13.05 -9.86
N ASP A 141 -11.49 -12.74 -8.81
CA ASP A 141 -10.11 -13.16 -8.65
C ASP A 141 -9.81 -13.62 -7.24
N ILE A 142 -8.81 -14.49 -7.14
CA ILE A 142 -8.20 -14.85 -5.86
C ILE A 142 -6.93 -14.03 -5.70
N VAL A 143 -6.88 -13.19 -4.66
CA VAL A 143 -5.68 -12.45 -4.33
C VAL A 143 -4.80 -13.32 -3.44
N LYS A 144 -3.62 -13.67 -3.94
CA LYS A 144 -2.74 -14.68 -3.33
C LYS A 144 -1.48 -14.12 -2.69
N LYS A 145 -1.00 -12.97 -3.16
CA LYS A 145 0.27 -12.42 -2.72
C LYS A 145 0.10 -11.56 -1.49
N PHE A 146 1.10 -11.55 -0.61
CA PHE A 146 1.17 -10.56 0.45
C PHE A 146 1.03 -9.15 -0.13
N GLN A 147 0.46 -8.27 0.66
CA GLN A 147 0.25 -6.87 0.26
C GLN A 147 0.96 -5.94 1.24
N ILE A 148 1.36 -4.79 0.75
CA ILE A 148 1.90 -3.72 1.59
C ILE A 148 0.77 -2.74 1.87
N HIS A 149 0.42 -2.62 3.14
CA HIS A 149 -0.63 -1.72 3.62
C HIS A 149 -0.01 -0.45 4.17
N HIS A 150 -0.54 0.70 3.76
CA HIS A 150 -0.22 2.00 4.34
C HIS A 150 -1.15 2.25 5.53
N ARG A 151 -0.59 2.34 6.74
CA ARG A 151 -1.38 2.51 7.97
C ARG A 151 -2.20 3.80 7.93
N VAL A 152 -1.55 4.90 7.59
CA VAL A 152 -2.24 6.12 7.20
C VAL A 152 -2.38 6.08 5.70
N ALA A 153 -3.60 6.04 5.22
CA ALA A 153 -3.87 5.92 3.80
C ALA A 153 -3.28 7.10 3.03
N ILE A 154 -2.77 6.82 1.83
CA ILE A 154 -2.17 7.83 0.96
C ILE A 154 -3.16 8.97 0.70
N GLU A 155 -4.42 8.66 0.48
CA GLU A 155 -5.49 9.62 0.25
C GLU A 155 -5.71 10.58 1.44
N TYR A 156 -5.30 10.18 2.64
CA TYR A 156 -5.37 11.00 3.85
C TYR A 156 -4.02 11.59 4.25
N GLY A 157 -3.08 11.68 3.31
CA GLY A 157 -1.78 12.27 3.54
C GLY A 157 -0.73 11.30 4.08
N GLY A 158 -1.00 10.02 4.09
CA GLY A 158 -0.02 9.00 4.49
C GLY A 158 1.18 8.98 3.55
N SER A 159 2.37 8.88 4.12
CA SER A 159 3.60 8.83 3.34
C SER A 159 3.76 7.50 2.63
N VAL A 160 4.05 7.57 1.32
CA VAL A 160 4.17 6.37 0.47
C VAL A 160 5.41 5.57 0.79
N TYR A 161 6.53 6.24 1.05
CA TYR A 161 7.86 5.63 1.20
C TYR A 161 8.37 5.64 2.64
N ASP A 162 7.53 5.96 3.61
CA ASP A 162 7.87 5.85 5.02
C ASP A 162 7.65 4.43 5.52
N ILE A 163 8.73 3.73 5.79
CA ILE A 163 8.70 2.34 6.27
C ILE A 163 7.84 2.18 7.53
N ASP A 164 7.82 3.17 8.41
CA ASP A 164 7.01 3.11 9.62
C ASP A 164 5.50 3.23 9.34
N ASN A 165 5.13 3.71 8.16
CA ASN A 165 3.76 3.70 7.68
C ASN A 165 3.37 2.41 6.95
N LEU A 166 4.28 1.48 6.76
CA LEU A 166 4.06 0.26 5.98
C LEU A 166 3.88 -0.95 6.89
N ARG A 167 2.99 -1.83 6.47
CA ARG A 167 2.79 -3.15 7.08
C ARG A 167 2.63 -4.20 5.99
N ILE A 168 3.20 -5.37 6.21
CA ILE A 168 2.93 -6.51 5.36
C ILE A 168 1.69 -7.23 5.90
N VAL A 169 0.72 -7.40 5.05
CA VAL A 169 -0.56 -8.03 5.41
C VAL A 169 -0.90 -9.15 4.43
N THR A 170 -1.61 -10.16 4.92
CA THR A 170 -2.25 -11.12 4.01
C THR A 170 -3.36 -10.40 3.25
N PRO A 171 -3.72 -10.87 2.06
CA PRO A 171 -4.86 -10.31 1.34
C PRO A 171 -6.14 -10.32 2.15
N ARG A 172 -6.36 -11.37 2.94
CA ARG A 172 -7.53 -11.48 3.81
C ARG A 172 -7.56 -10.40 4.89
N LEU A 173 -6.42 -10.19 5.57
CA LEU A 173 -6.34 -9.12 6.58
C LEU A 173 -6.51 -7.74 5.93
N HIS A 174 -5.91 -7.52 4.76
CA HIS A 174 -6.05 -6.26 4.05
C HIS A 174 -7.50 -5.95 3.71
N ASP A 175 -8.23 -6.95 3.24
CA ASP A 175 -9.67 -6.84 3.01
C ASP A 175 -10.42 -6.50 4.30
N GLU A 176 -10.14 -7.20 5.40
CA GLU A 176 -10.75 -6.93 6.70
C GLU A 176 -10.50 -5.50 7.19
N ILE A 177 -9.28 -4.98 7.03
CA ILE A 177 -8.94 -3.62 7.42
C ILE A 177 -9.76 -2.59 6.62
N HIS A 178 -9.95 -2.82 5.33
CA HIS A 178 -10.63 -1.86 4.46
C HIS A 178 -12.15 -1.90 4.56
N TYR A 179 -12.73 -3.07 4.82
CA TYR A 179 -14.17 -3.27 4.72
C TYR A 179 -14.89 -3.51 6.05
N ARG A 180 -14.16 -3.61 7.16
CA ARG A 180 -14.74 -3.79 8.50
C ARG A 180 -14.56 -2.58 9.41
N ARG A 181 -14.46 -1.41 8.84
CA ARG A 181 -14.41 -0.17 9.61
C ARG A 181 -15.81 0.27 10.02
#